data_7570336f2edf8ad3fcc843e4f06079f8
#
_entry.id   7570336f2edf8ad3fcc843e4f06079f8
#
_cell.length_a   1.000
_cell.length_b   1.000
_cell.length_c   1.000
_cell.angle_alpha   90.00
_cell.angle_beta   90.00
_cell.angle_gamma   90.00
#
_symmetry.space_group_name_H-M   'P 1'
#
loop_
_entity.id
_entity.type
_entity.pdbx_description
1 polymer ?
#
loop_
_entity_poly.entity_id
_entity_poly.type
_entity_poly.pdbx_seq_one_letter_code
_entity_poly.pdbx_strand_id
1 'polypeptide(L)'
;MKRTLPVIVCAWIGFAGAAWAQPPADCTPNALNIPGAPYPCLLPDHRVIFRVAAPDAQKVRVRVGKGFDMTKEADGLWYATTTPQVEGFHYYTIQIDGAVVADPTTRSFFGGGWWNGAIEIPDPDGAYFAPQDVPHGEVRQRWYHSSITQTWRRAYVYTPPGYDHDTKTKYPVLYLLHGWGENEQGWHVQGQVDLIMDNLIAAGKARPMIIVMDNLNAVKPGESAALYFARGVLTQAVPEPPPTPGAPPAVRRGPLGSTVFTDMMLTDLIPMVEKTYRVAPGRENRAMAGLSMGGFQTFTTALAHLDRFAYIGGFSGSTGGRGDFDLKTAHDGVFADAAAFNKKVKVLFLGIGSEEGPGTKTFSEKLTQAGIHNVFFESAGTAHEWLTWRRSFREFAPLLFR
;
A
#
# COMPACT_ATOMS: atom_id res chain seq x y z
N MET A 1 22.63 72.34 -28.20
CA MET A 1 21.66 71.24 -28.29
C MET A 1 21.65 70.51 -26.96
N LYS A 2 20.66 70.76 -26.10
CA LYS A 2 20.49 70.11 -24.83
C LYS A 2 19.53 68.93 -25.05
N ARG A 3 19.98 67.66 -24.85
CA ARG A 3 19.16 66.46 -24.92
C ARG A 3 18.53 66.23 -23.54
N THR A 4 17.24 66.36 -23.44
CA THR A 4 16.44 65.92 -22.28
C THR A 4 16.15 64.45 -22.41
N LEU A 5 16.60 63.61 -21.42
CA LEU A 5 16.23 62.25 -21.29
C LEU A 5 14.85 62.15 -20.59
N PRO A 6 13.94 61.28 -21.04
CA PRO A 6 12.68 61.02 -20.33
C PRO A 6 12.92 60.15 -19.11
N VAL A 7 12.42 60.59 -17.98
CA VAL A 7 12.33 59.77 -16.74
C VAL A 7 11.15 58.82 -16.88
N ILE A 8 11.43 57.51 -16.98
CA ILE A 8 10.42 56.47 -16.94
C ILE A 8 10.10 56.20 -15.46
N VAL A 9 8.93 56.63 -15.02
CA VAL A 9 8.38 56.30 -13.72
C VAL A 9 7.77 54.90 -13.83
N CYS A 10 8.48 53.87 -13.32
CA CYS A 10 7.89 52.53 -13.13
C CYS A 10 6.90 52.58 -11.96
N ALA A 11 5.60 52.60 -12.27
CA ALA A 11 4.56 52.39 -11.28
C ALA A 11 4.61 50.93 -10.81
N TRP A 12 5.03 50.71 -9.58
CA TRP A 12 4.88 49.44 -8.89
C TRP A 12 3.39 49.22 -8.61
N ILE A 13 2.72 48.38 -9.42
CA ILE A 13 1.40 47.87 -9.10
C ILE A 13 1.63 46.86 -7.95
N GLY A 14 1.39 47.31 -6.73
CA GLY A 14 1.35 46.41 -5.56
C GLY A 14 0.22 45.40 -5.78
N PHE A 15 0.56 44.16 -6.06
CA PHE A 15 -0.36 43.05 -5.87
C PHE A 15 -0.67 43.02 -4.37
N ALA A 16 -1.85 43.50 -3.98
CA ALA A 16 -2.42 43.19 -2.70
C ALA A 16 -2.62 41.67 -2.70
N GLY A 17 -1.65 40.95 -2.16
CA GLY A 17 -1.79 39.50 -1.91
C GLY A 17 -3.00 39.34 -1.06
N ALA A 18 -4.02 38.63 -1.54
CA ALA A 18 -5.13 38.19 -0.71
C ALA A 18 -4.49 37.48 0.51
N ALA A 19 -4.67 38.02 1.70
CA ALA A 19 -4.24 37.40 2.93
C ALA A 19 -5.07 36.11 3.08
N TRP A 20 -4.50 34.99 2.72
CA TRP A 20 -5.12 33.69 2.84
C TRP A 20 -5.39 33.44 4.32
N ALA A 21 -6.62 33.13 4.68
CA ALA A 21 -6.96 32.83 6.06
C ALA A 21 -6.00 31.77 6.61
N GLN A 22 -5.27 32.14 7.66
CA GLN A 22 -4.37 31.21 8.35
C GLN A 22 -5.19 30.11 9.03
N PRO A 23 -4.65 28.89 9.14
CA PRO A 23 -5.33 27.86 9.93
C PRO A 23 -5.54 28.34 11.37
N PRO A 24 -6.54 27.77 12.09
CA PRO A 24 -6.68 27.97 13.53
C PRO A 24 -5.35 27.70 14.26
N ALA A 25 -5.09 28.40 15.36
CA ALA A 25 -3.81 28.35 16.05
C ALA A 25 -3.45 26.94 16.57
N ASP A 26 -4.45 26.10 16.81
CA ASP A 26 -4.34 24.71 17.25
C ASP A 26 -4.35 23.70 16.09
N CYS A 27 -4.40 24.14 14.82
CA CYS A 27 -4.43 23.28 13.66
C CYS A 27 -3.01 23.13 13.06
N THR A 28 -2.43 21.95 13.16
CA THR A 28 -1.09 21.66 12.64
C THR A 28 -1.16 21.18 11.19
N PRO A 29 -0.38 21.75 10.24
CA PRO A 29 -0.30 21.24 8.88
C PRO A 29 0.04 19.74 8.85
N ASN A 30 -0.67 18.98 8.00
CA ASN A 30 -0.45 17.54 7.91
C ASN A 30 0.96 17.22 7.38
N ALA A 31 1.59 16.16 7.90
CA ALA A 31 2.94 15.76 7.53
C ALA A 31 3.12 15.38 6.05
N LEU A 32 2.02 15.07 5.35
CA LEU A 32 2.02 14.72 3.93
C LEU A 32 1.80 15.92 3.00
N ASN A 33 1.64 17.13 3.55
CA ASN A 33 1.51 18.34 2.75
C ASN A 33 2.80 18.61 1.97
N ILE A 34 2.67 19.29 0.82
CA ILE A 34 3.82 19.88 0.14
C ILE A 34 4.39 21.03 1.00
N PRO A 35 5.70 21.33 0.88
CA PRO A 35 6.32 22.38 1.68
C PRO A 35 5.57 23.71 1.57
N GLY A 36 5.20 24.27 2.73
CA GLY A 36 4.51 25.56 2.81
C GLY A 36 2.98 25.50 2.67
N ALA A 37 2.38 24.35 2.36
CA ALA A 37 0.94 24.22 2.32
C ALA A 37 0.36 24.11 3.75
N PRO A 38 -0.50 25.03 4.21
CA PRO A 38 -1.05 25.02 5.56
C PRO A 38 -2.23 24.05 5.72
N TYR A 39 -2.80 23.54 4.63
CA TYR A 39 -3.93 22.59 4.62
C TYR A 39 -3.63 21.40 3.70
N PRO A 40 -4.25 20.23 3.98
CA PRO A 40 -5.09 19.93 5.14
C PRO A 40 -4.31 20.09 6.46
N CYS A 41 -5.02 20.48 7.53
CA CYS A 41 -4.39 20.58 8.85
C CYS A 41 -5.16 19.77 9.90
N LEU A 42 -4.44 19.27 10.89
CA LEU A 42 -4.91 18.35 11.93
C LEU A 42 -5.15 19.11 13.23
N LEU A 43 -6.35 18.94 13.80
CA LEU A 43 -6.71 19.40 15.13
C LEU A 43 -6.28 18.38 16.21
N PRO A 44 -6.12 18.80 17.48
CA PRO A 44 -5.67 17.91 18.57
C PRO A 44 -6.57 16.69 18.82
N ASP A 45 -7.83 16.75 18.41
CA ASP A 45 -8.82 15.67 18.55
C ASP A 45 -8.92 14.80 17.28
N HIS A 46 -7.92 14.82 16.41
CA HIS A 46 -7.83 14.08 15.15
C HIS A 46 -8.87 14.48 14.09
N ARG A 47 -9.62 15.56 14.27
CA ARG A 47 -10.35 16.15 13.15
C ARG A 47 -9.41 16.83 12.19
N VAL A 48 -9.74 16.79 10.89
CA VAL A 48 -8.94 17.38 9.83
C VAL A 48 -9.71 18.49 9.14
N ILE A 49 -9.09 19.65 8.98
CA ILE A 49 -9.65 20.76 8.22
C ILE A 49 -9.05 20.72 6.81
N PHE A 50 -9.92 20.64 5.82
CA PHE A 50 -9.59 20.75 4.40
C PHE A 50 -9.97 22.12 3.86
N ARG A 51 -9.16 22.64 2.93
CA ARG A 51 -9.42 23.89 2.23
C ARG A 51 -9.17 23.73 0.74
N VAL A 52 -10.12 24.17 -0.09
CA VAL A 52 -10.04 24.06 -1.55
C VAL A 52 -10.34 25.40 -2.22
N ALA A 53 -9.51 25.80 -3.16
CA ALA A 53 -9.74 26.94 -4.03
C ALA A 53 -10.48 26.47 -5.30
N ALA A 54 -11.79 26.71 -5.37
CA ALA A 54 -12.62 26.41 -6.52
C ALA A 54 -13.70 27.51 -6.64
N PRO A 55 -13.33 28.73 -7.14
CA PRO A 55 -14.17 29.92 -7.05
C PRO A 55 -15.49 29.77 -7.82
N ASP A 56 -15.48 29.07 -8.95
CA ASP A 56 -16.65 28.92 -9.84
C ASP A 56 -17.47 27.65 -9.54
N ALA A 57 -16.99 26.78 -8.62
CA ALA A 57 -17.68 25.54 -8.27
C ALA A 57 -19.03 25.80 -7.59
N GLN A 58 -20.01 24.96 -7.92
CA GLN A 58 -21.32 24.94 -7.28
C GLN A 58 -21.37 24.00 -6.07
N LYS A 59 -20.53 22.94 -6.11
CA LYS A 59 -20.46 21.94 -5.05
C LYS A 59 -19.04 21.39 -4.94
N VAL A 60 -18.50 21.43 -3.72
CA VAL A 60 -17.21 20.82 -3.40
C VAL A 60 -17.40 19.85 -2.23
N ARG A 61 -16.72 18.72 -2.31
CA ARG A 61 -16.77 17.67 -1.29
C ARG A 61 -15.40 17.04 -1.13
N VAL A 62 -14.98 16.78 0.09
CA VAL A 62 -13.82 15.94 0.40
C VAL A 62 -14.30 14.56 0.84
N ARG A 63 -13.61 13.52 0.42
CA ARG A 63 -13.90 12.14 0.81
C ARG A 63 -12.66 11.50 1.45
N VAL A 64 -12.77 11.26 2.75
CA VAL A 64 -11.84 10.50 3.59
C VAL A 64 -12.64 9.35 4.21
N GLY A 65 -12.53 8.15 3.67
CA GLY A 65 -13.45 7.06 4.01
C GLY A 65 -14.89 7.41 3.65
N LYS A 66 -15.53 8.30 4.42
CA LYS A 66 -16.83 8.92 4.11
C LYS A 66 -16.68 10.31 3.48
N GLY A 67 -17.75 10.83 2.89
CA GLY A 67 -17.75 12.16 2.28
C GLY A 67 -18.19 13.26 3.23
N PHE A 68 -17.56 14.44 3.12
CA PHE A 68 -17.90 15.66 3.83
C PHE A 68 -18.17 16.77 2.81
N ASP A 69 -19.37 17.32 2.78
CA ASP A 69 -19.69 18.46 1.92
C ASP A 69 -18.96 19.70 2.47
N MET A 70 -18.40 20.50 1.57
CA MET A 70 -17.65 21.71 1.92
C MET A 70 -18.54 22.94 1.84
N THR A 71 -18.27 23.92 2.69
CA THR A 71 -18.94 25.22 2.71
C THR A 71 -18.02 26.27 2.12
N LYS A 72 -18.55 27.11 1.23
CA LYS A 72 -17.82 28.26 0.68
C LYS A 72 -17.89 29.40 1.68
N GLU A 73 -16.75 29.83 2.17
CA GLU A 73 -16.61 30.92 3.14
C GLU A 73 -16.49 32.30 2.47
N ALA A 74 -16.47 33.36 3.30
CA ALA A 74 -16.44 34.74 2.81
C ALA A 74 -15.16 35.09 2.02
N ASP A 75 -14.06 34.35 2.23
CA ASP A 75 -12.82 34.48 1.46
C ASP A 75 -12.87 33.82 0.07
N GLY A 76 -14.01 33.23 -0.30
CA GLY A 76 -14.22 32.55 -1.56
C GLY A 76 -13.66 31.14 -1.65
N LEU A 77 -13.10 30.60 -0.55
CA LEU A 77 -12.55 29.25 -0.48
C LEU A 77 -13.55 28.28 0.15
N TRP A 78 -13.37 27.02 -0.14
CA TRP A 78 -14.21 25.94 0.38
C TRP A 78 -13.53 25.27 1.56
N TYR A 79 -14.29 25.04 2.64
CA TYR A 79 -13.81 24.41 3.87
C TYR A 79 -14.70 23.25 4.30
N ALA A 80 -14.06 22.23 4.86
CA ALA A 80 -14.75 21.16 5.60
C ALA A 80 -13.88 20.72 6.76
N THR A 81 -14.53 20.40 7.89
CA THR A 81 -13.92 19.74 9.03
C THR A 81 -14.49 18.33 9.15
N THR A 82 -13.63 17.33 9.23
CA THR A 82 -14.06 15.93 9.37
C THR A 82 -14.54 15.64 10.80
N THR A 83 -15.13 14.47 11.01
CA THR A 83 -15.12 13.82 12.32
C THR A 83 -13.70 13.39 12.67
N PRO A 84 -13.39 13.08 13.96
CA PRO A 84 -12.11 12.48 14.30
C PRO A 84 -11.78 11.27 13.40
N GLN A 85 -10.56 11.23 12.90
CA GLN A 85 -10.04 10.13 12.09
C GLN A 85 -9.22 9.20 12.99
N VAL A 86 -9.16 7.92 12.66
CA VAL A 86 -8.29 6.96 13.34
C VAL A 86 -6.82 7.23 12.98
N GLU A 87 -5.89 6.75 13.79
CA GLU A 87 -4.46 6.88 13.52
C GLU A 87 -4.07 6.24 12.18
N GLY A 88 -2.95 6.69 11.61
CA GLY A 88 -2.33 6.15 10.41
C GLY A 88 -2.64 6.90 9.12
N PHE A 89 -2.32 6.25 8.03
CA PHE A 89 -2.39 6.80 6.67
C PHE A 89 -3.78 6.62 6.06
N HIS A 90 -4.39 7.72 5.59
CA HIS A 90 -5.68 7.70 4.92
C HIS A 90 -5.63 8.41 3.57
N TYR A 91 -6.07 7.71 2.53
CA TYR A 91 -6.34 8.35 1.24
C TYR A 91 -7.54 9.28 1.32
N TYR A 92 -7.48 10.37 0.56
CA TYR A 92 -8.65 11.20 0.30
C TYR A 92 -8.69 11.72 -1.13
N THR A 93 -9.88 12.10 -1.55
CA THR A 93 -10.12 12.77 -2.83
C THR A 93 -10.97 14.02 -2.63
N ILE A 94 -10.83 14.97 -3.55
CA ILE A 94 -11.71 16.13 -3.66
C ILE A 94 -12.64 15.90 -4.84
N GLN A 95 -13.92 16.23 -4.66
CA GLN A 95 -14.92 16.24 -5.73
C GLN A 95 -15.37 17.69 -5.96
N ILE A 96 -15.20 18.18 -7.20
CA ILE A 96 -15.59 19.52 -7.63
C ILE A 96 -16.63 19.34 -8.73
N ASP A 97 -17.89 19.69 -8.46
CA ASP A 97 -19.02 19.54 -9.40
C ASP A 97 -19.11 18.16 -10.04
N GLY A 98 -18.78 17.12 -9.25
CA GLY A 98 -18.78 15.71 -9.68
C GLY A 98 -17.45 15.19 -10.20
N ALA A 99 -16.51 16.05 -10.60
CA ALA A 99 -15.16 15.61 -10.99
C ALA A 99 -14.32 15.24 -9.76
N VAL A 100 -13.68 14.06 -9.82
CA VAL A 100 -12.75 13.61 -8.76
C VAL A 100 -11.35 14.09 -9.10
N VAL A 101 -10.74 14.83 -8.17
CA VAL A 101 -9.40 15.40 -8.35
C VAL A 101 -8.51 15.08 -7.15
N ALA A 102 -7.20 14.99 -7.38
CA ALA A 102 -6.22 14.98 -6.32
C ALA A 102 -6.02 16.40 -5.78
N ASP A 103 -5.74 16.51 -4.49
CA ASP A 103 -5.41 17.79 -3.87
C ASP A 103 -3.97 18.20 -4.23
N PRO A 104 -3.75 19.37 -4.84
CA PRO A 104 -2.40 19.84 -5.17
C PRO A 104 -1.59 20.28 -3.94
N THR A 105 -2.21 20.37 -2.76
CA THR A 105 -1.55 20.79 -1.52
C THR A 105 -0.91 19.65 -0.75
N THR A 106 -1.15 18.38 -1.15
CA THR A 106 -0.49 17.21 -0.57
C THR A 106 0.30 16.43 -1.62
N ARG A 107 1.21 15.59 -1.15
CA ARG A 107 1.81 14.56 -2.02
C ARG A 107 0.72 13.65 -2.56
N SER A 108 0.91 13.16 -3.78
CA SER A 108 -0.02 12.23 -4.42
C SER A 108 0.42 10.78 -4.24
N PHE A 109 -0.54 9.91 -3.97
CA PHE A 109 -0.34 8.49 -3.69
C PHE A 109 -1.25 7.64 -4.59
N PHE A 110 -0.70 6.58 -5.18
CA PHE A 110 -1.49 5.68 -6.01
C PHE A 110 -2.19 4.64 -5.13
N GLY A 111 -3.51 4.62 -5.16
CA GLY A 111 -4.33 3.68 -4.40
C GLY A 111 -5.77 3.65 -4.90
N GLY A 112 -6.44 2.51 -4.83
CA GLY A 112 -7.78 2.34 -5.38
C GLY A 112 -7.87 2.51 -6.90
N GLY A 113 -6.75 2.44 -7.62
CA GLY A 113 -6.69 2.56 -9.09
C GLY A 113 -6.49 3.98 -9.61
N TRP A 114 -6.27 4.98 -8.75
CA TRP A 114 -6.00 6.37 -9.15
C TRP A 114 -5.04 7.09 -8.20
N TRP A 115 -4.69 8.33 -8.55
CA TRP A 115 -3.89 9.19 -7.71
C TRP A 115 -4.78 9.95 -6.71
N ASN A 116 -4.45 9.85 -5.42
CA ASN A 116 -5.15 10.47 -4.30
C ASN A 116 -4.24 11.45 -3.58
N GLY A 117 -4.82 12.42 -2.88
CA GLY A 117 -4.18 13.03 -1.72
C GLY A 117 -4.16 12.04 -0.55
N ALA A 118 -3.39 12.33 0.47
CA ALA A 118 -3.43 11.57 1.71
C ALA A 118 -3.18 12.44 2.94
N ILE A 119 -3.62 11.94 4.08
CA ILE A 119 -3.32 12.47 5.41
C ILE A 119 -2.69 11.36 6.25
N GLU A 120 -1.78 11.73 7.13
CA GLU A 120 -1.25 10.86 8.19
C GLU A 120 -1.77 11.40 9.53
N ILE A 121 -2.51 10.58 10.25
CA ILE A 121 -2.92 10.87 11.63
C ILE A 121 -1.86 10.23 12.54
N PRO A 122 -1.25 10.96 13.47
CA PRO A 122 -0.19 10.44 14.31
C PRO A 122 -0.60 9.17 15.08
N ASP A 123 0.22 8.11 14.94
CA ASP A 123 0.14 6.90 15.77
C ASP A 123 1.06 7.11 16.98
N PRO A 124 0.58 6.98 18.23
CA PRO A 124 1.44 7.07 19.43
C PRO A 124 2.64 6.11 19.38
N ASP A 125 2.49 4.96 18.76
CA ASP A 125 3.55 3.97 18.54
C ASP A 125 4.33 4.18 17.24
N GLY A 126 4.05 5.24 16.47
CA GLY A 126 4.54 5.46 15.11
C GLY A 126 6.06 5.56 14.93
N ALA A 127 6.82 5.60 16.02
CA ALA A 127 8.28 5.67 15.96
C ALA A 127 8.91 4.53 15.13
N TYR A 128 8.29 3.35 15.05
CA TYR A 128 8.85 2.21 14.32
C TYR A 128 8.87 2.40 12.79
N PHE A 129 8.04 3.27 12.24
CA PHE A 129 8.02 3.61 10.81
C PHE A 129 8.47 5.05 10.51
N ALA A 130 8.86 5.80 11.55
CA ALA A 130 9.43 7.14 11.38
C ALA A 130 10.92 7.06 11.03
N PRO A 131 11.48 8.03 10.30
CA PRO A 131 12.92 8.17 10.12
C PRO A 131 13.60 8.30 11.49
N GLN A 132 14.63 7.49 11.76
CA GLN A 132 15.44 7.53 12.97
C GLN A 132 16.91 7.77 12.59
N ASP A 133 17.74 8.18 13.53
CA ASP A 133 19.19 8.32 13.34
C ASP A 133 19.87 6.94 13.40
N VAL A 134 19.67 6.14 12.38
CA VAL A 134 20.22 4.79 12.21
C VAL A 134 20.73 4.62 10.78
N PRO A 135 21.61 3.64 10.52
CA PRO A 135 21.99 3.33 9.14
C PRO A 135 20.76 2.97 8.29
N HIS A 136 20.65 3.59 7.12
CA HIS A 136 19.54 3.36 6.19
C HIS A 136 19.94 2.48 5.01
N GLY A 137 19.00 1.65 4.57
CA GLY A 137 19.06 0.92 3.31
C GLY A 137 18.65 1.81 2.11
N GLU A 138 18.59 1.21 0.96
CA GLU A 138 18.20 1.92 -0.27
C GLU A 138 17.04 1.21 -0.96
N VAL A 139 16.11 1.99 -1.53
CA VAL A 139 15.05 1.48 -2.40
C VAL A 139 15.38 1.82 -3.85
N ARG A 140 15.58 0.77 -4.66
CA ARG A 140 16.03 0.86 -6.04
C ARG A 140 14.92 0.48 -7.00
N GLN A 141 14.78 1.21 -8.10
CA GLN A 141 13.90 0.83 -9.19
C GLN A 141 14.65 -0.12 -10.14
N ARG A 142 14.07 -1.27 -10.43
CA ARG A 142 14.63 -2.25 -11.36
C ARG A 142 13.63 -2.57 -12.47
N TRP A 143 14.01 -2.26 -13.70
CA TRP A 143 13.27 -2.68 -14.88
C TRP A 143 13.74 -4.05 -15.35
N TYR A 144 12.78 -4.88 -15.77
CA TYR A 144 13.03 -6.16 -16.39
C TYR A 144 11.95 -6.48 -17.42
N HIS A 145 12.29 -7.25 -18.44
CA HIS A 145 11.32 -7.72 -19.42
C HIS A 145 10.75 -9.05 -18.95
N SER A 146 9.43 -9.16 -18.87
CA SER A 146 8.75 -10.43 -18.56
C SER A 146 8.44 -11.20 -19.84
N SER A 147 8.87 -12.44 -19.88
CA SER A 147 8.54 -13.37 -20.96
C SER A 147 7.08 -13.84 -20.92
N ILE A 148 6.46 -13.84 -19.75
CA ILE A 148 5.07 -14.25 -19.53
C ILE A 148 4.10 -13.16 -19.96
N THR A 149 4.33 -11.91 -19.56
CA THR A 149 3.46 -10.78 -19.89
C THR A 149 3.86 -10.10 -21.20
N GLN A 150 5.05 -10.40 -21.73
CA GLN A 150 5.69 -9.77 -22.90
C GLN A 150 5.76 -8.23 -22.79
N THR A 151 5.94 -7.73 -21.58
CA THR A 151 6.04 -6.30 -21.28
C THR A 151 7.26 -5.99 -20.41
N TRP A 152 7.70 -4.75 -20.47
CA TRP A 152 8.62 -4.21 -19.48
C TRP A 152 7.89 -3.98 -18.16
N ARG A 153 8.44 -4.54 -17.08
CA ARG A 153 7.92 -4.42 -15.72
C ARG A 153 8.93 -3.73 -14.85
N ARG A 154 8.45 -3.15 -13.78
CA ARG A 154 9.27 -2.43 -12.80
C ARG A 154 9.05 -3.04 -11.42
N ALA A 155 10.14 -3.37 -10.74
CA ALA A 155 10.14 -3.73 -9.33
C ALA A 155 10.84 -2.64 -8.50
N TYR A 156 10.39 -2.43 -7.28
CA TYR A 156 11.12 -1.69 -6.25
C TYR A 156 11.83 -2.70 -5.36
N VAL A 157 13.12 -2.49 -5.12
CA VAL A 157 13.96 -3.42 -4.38
C VAL A 157 14.65 -2.66 -3.25
N TYR A 158 14.26 -2.97 -2.01
CA TYR A 158 14.99 -2.51 -0.84
C TYR A 158 16.22 -3.40 -0.64
N THR A 159 17.37 -2.77 -0.42
CA THR A 159 18.63 -3.40 -0.03
C THR A 159 19.01 -2.89 1.36
N PRO A 160 19.40 -3.75 2.31
CA PRO A 160 19.62 -3.35 3.70
C PRO A 160 20.84 -2.45 3.87
N PRO A 161 20.93 -1.73 5.02
CA PRO A 161 22.11 -0.91 5.32
C PRO A 161 23.42 -1.66 5.13
N GLY A 162 24.39 -0.98 4.52
CA GLY A 162 25.72 -1.55 4.24
C GLY A 162 25.79 -2.47 3.02
N TYR A 163 24.67 -2.69 2.30
CA TYR A 163 24.65 -3.58 1.14
C TYR A 163 25.73 -3.26 0.11
N ASP A 164 25.97 -2.02 -0.26
CA ASP A 164 26.96 -1.67 -1.29
C ASP A 164 28.42 -1.76 -0.82
N HIS A 165 28.65 -1.64 0.48
CA HIS A 165 29.99 -1.73 1.07
C HIS A 165 30.43 -3.17 1.29
N ASP A 166 29.52 -4.05 1.71
CA ASP A 166 29.79 -5.48 1.88
C ASP A 166 29.47 -6.25 0.59
N THR A 167 30.47 -6.45 -0.23
CA THR A 167 30.32 -7.14 -1.53
C THR A 167 30.29 -8.68 -1.43
N LYS A 168 30.46 -9.26 -0.23
CA LYS A 168 30.56 -10.72 -0.03
C LYS A 168 29.29 -11.34 0.54
N THR A 169 28.61 -10.64 1.45
CA THR A 169 27.42 -11.16 2.10
C THR A 169 26.28 -11.38 1.12
N LYS A 170 25.66 -12.55 1.20
CA LYS A 170 24.42 -12.89 0.50
C LYS A 170 23.25 -12.75 1.46
N TYR A 171 22.16 -12.17 0.98
CA TYR A 171 20.99 -11.83 1.76
C TYR A 171 19.80 -12.70 1.41
N PRO A 172 18.98 -13.11 2.38
CA PRO A 172 17.69 -13.71 2.10
C PRO A 172 16.74 -12.67 1.46
N VAL A 173 15.68 -13.14 0.80
CA VAL A 173 14.76 -12.30 0.03
C VAL A 173 13.33 -12.48 0.50
N LEU A 174 12.67 -11.37 0.77
CA LEU A 174 11.22 -11.27 0.93
C LEU A 174 10.60 -10.67 -0.34
N TYR A 175 9.67 -11.37 -0.97
CA TYR A 175 8.78 -10.85 -2.01
C TYR A 175 7.52 -10.33 -1.32
N LEU A 176 7.29 -8.99 -1.39
CA LEU A 176 6.25 -8.30 -0.63
C LEU A 176 5.25 -7.63 -1.57
N LEU A 177 3.99 -8.06 -1.51
CA LEU A 177 2.96 -7.77 -2.49
C LEU A 177 1.95 -6.73 -1.98
N HIS A 178 1.60 -5.79 -2.87
CA HIS A 178 0.58 -4.76 -2.63
C HIS A 178 -0.84 -5.29 -2.76
N GLY A 179 -1.85 -4.46 -2.41
CA GLY A 179 -3.26 -4.78 -2.49
C GLY A 179 -3.94 -4.38 -3.81
N TRP A 180 -5.27 -4.55 -3.83
CA TRP A 180 -6.08 -4.14 -4.97
C TRP A 180 -6.01 -2.64 -5.22
N GLY A 181 -5.86 -2.27 -6.50
CA GLY A 181 -5.82 -0.86 -6.91
C GLY A 181 -4.54 -0.11 -6.53
N GLU A 182 -3.53 -0.82 -6.02
CA GLU A 182 -2.21 -0.27 -5.72
C GLU A 182 -1.18 -0.73 -6.75
N ASN A 183 0.08 -0.39 -6.55
CA ASN A 183 1.19 -0.76 -7.42
C ASN A 183 2.45 -1.09 -6.61
N GLU A 184 3.53 -1.37 -7.32
CA GLU A 184 4.84 -1.74 -6.75
C GLU A 184 5.46 -0.70 -5.81
N GLN A 185 4.93 0.52 -5.72
CA GLN A 185 5.43 1.57 -4.84
C GLN A 185 4.78 1.54 -3.46
N GLY A 186 3.58 0.93 -3.33
CA GLY A 186 2.73 1.05 -2.15
C GLY A 186 3.45 0.74 -0.85
N TRP A 187 4.17 -0.37 -0.77
CA TRP A 187 4.89 -0.75 0.43
C TRP A 187 6.02 0.21 0.81
N HIS A 188 6.69 0.82 -0.17
CA HIS A 188 7.73 1.82 0.10
C HIS A 188 7.10 3.17 0.49
N VAL A 189 6.13 3.68 -0.30
CA VAL A 189 5.65 5.05 -0.16
C VAL A 189 4.60 5.18 0.96
N GLN A 190 3.57 4.33 0.96
CA GLN A 190 2.52 4.32 1.98
C GLN A 190 2.90 3.43 3.17
N GLY A 191 3.49 2.26 2.88
CA GLY A 191 3.88 1.27 3.89
C GLY A 191 5.12 1.64 4.67
N GLN A 192 6.02 2.46 4.11
CA GLN A 192 7.30 2.86 4.72
C GLN A 192 8.13 1.66 5.17
N VAL A 193 8.09 0.58 4.37
CA VAL A 193 8.71 -0.70 4.71
C VAL A 193 10.23 -0.63 4.89
N ASP A 194 10.87 0.26 4.15
CA ASP A 194 12.29 0.57 4.25
C ASP A 194 12.65 1.13 5.64
N LEU A 195 11.93 2.14 6.12
CA LEU A 195 12.14 2.72 7.44
C LEU A 195 11.85 1.70 8.57
N ILE A 196 10.78 0.91 8.43
CA ILE A 196 10.47 -0.17 9.38
C ILE A 196 11.63 -1.16 9.44
N MET A 197 12.17 -1.57 8.29
CA MET A 197 13.29 -2.52 8.24
C MET A 197 14.57 -1.94 8.81
N ASP A 198 14.92 -0.69 8.48
CA ASP A 198 16.10 -0.01 9.00
C ASP A 198 16.07 0.05 10.53
N ASN A 199 14.93 0.47 11.08
CA ASN A 199 14.72 0.56 12.52
C ASN A 199 14.78 -0.83 13.20
N LEU A 200 14.17 -1.86 12.60
CA LEU A 200 14.23 -3.24 13.11
C LEU A 200 15.63 -3.84 13.05
N ILE A 201 16.38 -3.59 11.97
CA ILE A 201 17.76 -4.05 11.82
C ILE A 201 18.67 -3.37 12.84
N ALA A 202 18.57 -2.04 12.98
CA ALA A 202 19.35 -1.28 13.96
C ALA A 202 19.05 -1.71 15.40
N ALA A 203 17.81 -2.07 15.71
CA ALA A 203 17.40 -2.62 17.02
C ALA A 203 17.81 -4.11 17.20
N GLY A 204 18.45 -4.76 16.24
CA GLY A 204 18.80 -6.19 16.28
C GLY A 204 17.59 -7.13 16.26
N LYS A 205 16.40 -6.63 15.89
CA LYS A 205 15.14 -7.39 15.90
C LYS A 205 14.90 -8.15 14.60
N ALA A 206 15.36 -7.65 13.46
CA ALA A 206 15.24 -8.31 12.17
C ALA A 206 16.60 -8.60 11.54
N ARG A 207 16.70 -9.70 10.81
CA ARG A 207 17.86 -10.03 10.01
C ARG A 207 17.90 -9.14 8.76
N PRO A 208 19.06 -8.58 8.35
CA PRO A 208 19.20 -7.89 7.08
C PRO A 208 18.74 -8.77 5.91
N MET A 209 17.84 -8.25 5.07
CA MET A 209 17.26 -8.96 3.94
C MET A 209 17.00 -8.01 2.77
N ILE A 210 16.89 -8.54 1.58
CA ILE A 210 16.38 -7.82 0.39
C ILE A 210 14.87 -7.94 0.38
N ILE A 211 14.16 -6.84 0.09
CA ILE A 211 12.70 -6.87 -0.11
C ILE A 211 12.41 -6.47 -1.55
N VAL A 212 11.65 -7.31 -2.25
CA VAL A 212 11.25 -7.10 -3.64
C VAL A 212 9.77 -6.83 -3.70
N MET A 213 9.41 -5.67 -4.22
CA MET A 213 8.03 -5.20 -4.40
C MET A 213 7.76 -5.09 -5.90
N ASP A 214 6.92 -5.97 -6.44
CA ASP A 214 6.52 -5.97 -7.84
C ASP A 214 5.02 -5.70 -7.98
N ASN A 215 4.60 -5.30 -9.18
CA ASN A 215 3.21 -5.03 -9.48
C ASN A 215 2.44 -6.33 -9.68
N LEU A 216 1.41 -6.57 -8.87
CA LEU A 216 0.54 -7.75 -8.95
C LEU A 216 -0.26 -7.83 -10.25
N ASN A 217 -0.44 -6.71 -10.93
CA ASN A 217 -1.26 -6.64 -12.13
C ASN A 217 -0.48 -7.21 -13.31
N ALA A 218 -0.48 -8.53 -13.42
CA ALA A 218 0.14 -9.29 -14.50
C ALA A 218 -0.94 -9.90 -15.39
N VAL A 219 -0.92 -9.55 -16.68
CA VAL A 219 -1.84 -10.07 -17.70
C VAL A 219 -1.05 -10.58 -18.88
N LYS A 220 -1.56 -11.61 -19.56
CA LYS A 220 -0.97 -12.12 -20.81
C LYS A 220 -1.30 -11.17 -21.99
N PRO A 221 -0.50 -11.20 -23.06
CA PRO A 221 -0.84 -10.47 -24.29
C PRO A 221 -2.25 -10.77 -24.77
N GLY A 222 -3.02 -9.71 -25.03
CA GLY A 222 -4.42 -9.83 -25.47
C GLY A 222 -5.46 -9.97 -24.35
N GLU A 223 -5.05 -10.17 -23.10
CA GLU A 223 -5.96 -10.13 -21.95
C GLU A 223 -6.20 -8.70 -21.49
N SER A 224 -7.42 -8.42 -21.03
CA SER A 224 -7.76 -7.08 -20.53
C SER A 224 -7.26 -6.87 -19.10
N ALA A 225 -6.43 -5.85 -18.90
CA ALA A 225 -6.06 -5.36 -17.58
C ALA A 225 -7.26 -4.70 -16.83
N ALA A 226 -8.34 -4.41 -17.52
CA ALA A 226 -9.51 -3.72 -16.95
C ALA A 226 -10.14 -4.46 -15.76
N LEU A 227 -10.00 -5.78 -15.66
CA LEU A 227 -10.45 -6.57 -14.50
C LEU A 227 -9.74 -6.17 -13.20
N TYR A 228 -8.52 -5.62 -13.30
CA TYR A 228 -7.70 -5.24 -12.14
C TYR A 228 -7.77 -3.74 -11.81
N PHE A 229 -7.99 -2.88 -12.81
CA PHE A 229 -7.90 -1.42 -12.67
C PHE A 229 -9.21 -0.66 -12.85
N ALA A 230 -10.14 -1.15 -13.66
CA ALA A 230 -11.19 -0.31 -14.23
C ALA A 230 -12.40 -0.04 -13.31
N ARG A 231 -12.56 -0.74 -12.20
CA ARG A 231 -13.78 -0.58 -11.38
C ARG A 231 -13.79 0.69 -10.51
N GLY A 232 -12.66 1.34 -10.27
CA GLY A 232 -12.60 2.52 -9.40
C GLY A 232 -12.98 3.83 -10.08
N VAL A 233 -12.42 4.10 -11.25
CA VAL A 233 -12.52 5.42 -11.91
C VAL A 233 -13.66 5.46 -12.93
N LEU A 234 -13.81 4.42 -13.76
CA LEU A 234 -14.79 4.45 -14.83
C LEU A 234 -16.22 4.17 -14.36
N THR A 235 -16.40 3.43 -13.26
CA THR A 235 -17.75 3.11 -12.74
C THR A 235 -18.38 4.23 -11.91
N GLN A 236 -17.62 5.23 -11.48
CA GLN A 236 -18.21 6.41 -10.81
C GLN A 236 -18.73 7.46 -11.81
N ALA A 237 -18.27 7.44 -13.04
CA ALA A 237 -18.67 8.40 -14.07
C ALA A 237 -19.73 7.86 -15.06
N VAL A 238 -19.92 6.54 -15.12
CA VAL A 238 -20.92 5.92 -16.01
C VAL A 238 -21.78 5.01 -15.14
N PRO A 239 -23.08 5.28 -14.99
CA PRO A 239 -24.03 4.34 -14.38
C PRO A 239 -23.90 2.99 -15.12
N GLU A 240 -23.72 1.89 -14.38
CA GLU A 240 -23.77 0.57 -15.03
C GLU A 240 -25.08 0.46 -15.82
N PRO A 241 -25.05 0.12 -17.11
CA PRO A 241 -26.27 -0.14 -17.83
C PRO A 241 -27.03 -1.25 -17.10
N PRO A 242 -28.38 -1.18 -17.05
CA PRO A 242 -29.16 -2.23 -16.43
C PRO A 242 -28.76 -3.57 -17.05
N PRO A 243 -28.70 -4.65 -16.27
CA PRO A 243 -28.28 -5.95 -16.76
C PRO A 243 -29.16 -6.35 -17.95
N THR A 244 -28.54 -6.62 -19.07
CA THR A 244 -29.26 -7.05 -20.28
C THR A 244 -29.96 -8.37 -19.97
N PRO A 245 -31.28 -8.49 -20.12
CA PRO A 245 -31.99 -9.75 -19.91
C PRO A 245 -31.36 -10.84 -20.76
N GLY A 246 -30.90 -11.94 -20.16
CA GLY A 246 -30.23 -13.04 -20.84
C GLY A 246 -28.71 -12.92 -20.98
N ALA A 247 -28.09 -11.84 -20.53
CA ALA A 247 -26.64 -11.79 -20.42
C ALA A 247 -26.14 -12.82 -19.40
N PRO A 248 -25.02 -13.52 -19.67
CA PRO A 248 -24.41 -14.37 -18.66
C PRO A 248 -24.14 -13.54 -17.41
N PRO A 249 -24.30 -14.13 -16.20
CA PRO A 249 -24.06 -13.41 -14.96
C PRO A 249 -22.69 -12.75 -15.01
N ALA A 250 -22.63 -11.47 -14.64
CA ALA A 250 -21.41 -10.68 -14.64
C ALA A 250 -20.27 -11.55 -14.09
N VAL A 251 -19.20 -11.66 -14.83
CA VAL A 251 -18.07 -12.57 -14.59
C VAL A 251 -17.78 -12.58 -13.09
N ARG A 252 -18.09 -13.70 -12.44
CA ARG A 252 -17.74 -13.92 -11.05
C ARG A 252 -16.26 -13.54 -10.93
N ARG A 253 -15.92 -12.72 -9.94
CA ARG A 253 -14.52 -12.44 -9.60
C ARG A 253 -13.77 -13.75 -9.70
N GLY A 254 -12.81 -13.85 -10.62
CA GLY A 254 -11.92 -14.99 -10.72
C GLY A 254 -11.25 -15.23 -9.36
N PRO A 255 -10.58 -16.35 -9.14
CA PRO A 255 -9.88 -16.63 -7.92
C PRO A 255 -9.04 -15.38 -7.55
N LEU A 256 -9.02 -15.01 -6.26
CA LEU A 256 -8.33 -13.81 -5.77
C LEU A 256 -6.80 -13.85 -5.98
N GLY A 257 -6.26 -14.91 -6.63
CA GLY A 257 -4.87 -15.06 -7.04
C GLY A 257 -4.75 -15.27 -8.56
N SER A 258 -3.73 -14.69 -9.15
CA SER A 258 -3.41 -14.78 -10.56
C SER A 258 -2.37 -15.86 -10.83
N THR A 259 -2.68 -16.85 -11.67
CA THR A 259 -1.69 -17.81 -12.16
C THR A 259 -0.66 -17.12 -13.07
N VAL A 260 -1.07 -16.10 -13.82
CA VAL A 260 -0.16 -15.31 -14.66
C VAL A 260 0.92 -14.62 -13.83
N PHE A 261 0.53 -14.04 -12.66
CA PHE A 261 1.50 -13.46 -11.73
C PHE A 261 2.43 -14.54 -11.15
N THR A 262 1.89 -15.69 -10.77
CA THR A 262 2.69 -16.82 -10.28
C THR A 262 3.72 -17.26 -11.31
N ASP A 263 3.29 -17.50 -12.56
CA ASP A 263 4.18 -17.90 -13.65
C ASP A 263 5.27 -16.86 -13.90
N MET A 264 4.90 -15.58 -13.97
CA MET A 264 5.83 -14.46 -14.15
C MET A 264 6.81 -14.35 -12.99
N MET A 265 6.35 -14.49 -11.76
CA MET A 265 7.20 -14.44 -10.58
C MET A 265 8.25 -15.55 -10.58
N LEU A 266 7.85 -16.77 -10.90
CA LEU A 266 8.74 -17.94 -10.88
C LEU A 266 9.71 -17.96 -12.07
N THR A 267 9.25 -17.51 -13.25
CA THR A 267 10.02 -17.60 -14.50
C THR A 267 10.89 -16.38 -14.74
N ASP A 268 10.42 -15.17 -14.39
CA ASP A 268 11.09 -13.93 -14.75
C ASP A 268 11.62 -13.17 -13.53
N LEU A 269 10.77 -12.89 -12.52
CA LEU A 269 11.12 -12.01 -11.40
C LEU A 269 12.18 -12.64 -10.48
N ILE A 270 11.96 -13.85 -9.98
CA ILE A 270 12.92 -14.53 -9.10
C ILE A 270 14.27 -14.70 -9.79
N PRO A 271 14.39 -15.23 -11.01
CA PRO A 271 15.66 -15.33 -11.71
C PRO A 271 16.35 -13.98 -11.96
N MET A 272 15.59 -12.93 -12.27
CA MET A 272 16.14 -11.58 -12.42
C MET A 272 16.75 -11.08 -11.11
N VAL A 273 16.05 -11.25 -9.99
CA VAL A 273 16.55 -10.84 -8.65
C VAL A 273 17.81 -11.61 -8.28
N GLU A 274 17.80 -12.94 -8.44
CA GLU A 274 18.97 -13.81 -8.14
C GLU A 274 20.19 -13.51 -9.01
N LYS A 275 19.98 -13.09 -10.26
CA LYS A 275 21.06 -12.66 -11.16
C LYS A 275 21.61 -11.27 -10.83
N THR A 276 20.76 -10.38 -10.30
CA THR A 276 21.09 -8.96 -10.16
C THR A 276 21.63 -8.63 -8.77
N TYR A 277 21.13 -9.30 -7.74
CA TYR A 277 21.43 -9.01 -6.35
C TYR A 277 22.17 -10.17 -5.67
N ARG A 278 22.85 -9.88 -4.57
CA ARG A 278 23.54 -10.90 -3.77
C ARG A 278 22.58 -11.69 -2.91
N VAL A 279 21.87 -12.61 -3.52
CA VAL A 279 20.84 -13.45 -2.90
C VAL A 279 21.43 -14.71 -2.30
N ALA A 280 21.07 -15.03 -1.07
CA ALA A 280 21.32 -16.33 -0.47
C ALA A 280 20.44 -17.40 -1.14
N PRO A 281 21.01 -18.49 -1.62
CA PRO A 281 20.27 -19.50 -2.39
C PRO A 281 19.34 -20.35 -1.50
N GLY A 282 18.40 -21.01 -2.15
CA GLY A 282 17.51 -21.99 -1.53
C GLY A 282 16.26 -21.41 -0.92
N ARG A 283 15.27 -22.29 -0.76
CA ARG A 283 13.94 -21.93 -0.25
C ARG A 283 13.96 -21.38 1.18
N GLU A 284 14.91 -21.80 2.00
CA GLU A 284 15.09 -21.37 3.40
C GLU A 284 15.53 -19.88 3.51
N ASN A 285 15.91 -19.29 2.40
CA ASN A 285 16.27 -17.89 2.28
C ASN A 285 15.24 -17.11 1.43
N ARG A 286 14.03 -17.67 1.24
CA ARG A 286 13.00 -17.01 0.44
C ARG A 286 11.66 -16.97 1.18
N ALA A 287 11.13 -15.76 1.33
CA ALA A 287 9.85 -15.46 1.93
C ALA A 287 8.92 -14.82 0.90
N MET A 288 7.63 -14.96 1.10
CA MET A 288 6.60 -14.25 0.37
C MET A 288 5.51 -13.76 1.33
N ALA A 289 5.13 -12.51 1.20
CA ALA A 289 4.04 -11.92 1.98
C ALA A 289 3.30 -10.85 1.17
N GLY A 290 2.13 -10.46 1.65
CA GLY A 290 1.39 -9.38 1.01
C GLY A 290 0.17 -8.94 1.80
N LEU A 291 -0.33 -7.76 1.46
CA LEU A 291 -1.55 -7.20 2.04
C LEU A 291 -2.76 -7.46 1.14
N SER A 292 -3.95 -7.68 1.74
CA SER A 292 -5.22 -7.79 1.01
C SER A 292 -5.14 -8.75 -0.18
N MET A 293 -5.33 -8.28 -1.42
CA MET A 293 -5.16 -9.06 -2.65
C MET A 293 -3.76 -9.68 -2.74
N GLY A 294 -2.71 -8.96 -2.30
CA GLY A 294 -1.34 -9.48 -2.22
C GLY A 294 -1.18 -10.63 -1.23
N GLY A 295 -1.94 -10.62 -0.14
CA GLY A 295 -2.03 -11.74 0.79
C GLY A 295 -2.64 -12.98 0.11
N PHE A 296 -3.78 -12.83 -0.57
CA PHE A 296 -4.38 -13.93 -1.35
C PHE A 296 -3.44 -14.47 -2.43
N GLN A 297 -2.74 -13.59 -3.15
CA GLN A 297 -1.74 -13.98 -4.14
C GLN A 297 -0.57 -14.74 -3.49
N THR A 298 -0.13 -14.29 -2.32
CA THR A 298 0.92 -14.96 -1.55
C THR A 298 0.51 -16.39 -1.22
N PHE A 299 -0.68 -16.60 -0.69
CA PHE A 299 -1.18 -17.94 -0.38
C PHE A 299 -1.35 -18.80 -1.64
N THR A 300 -1.90 -18.22 -2.72
CA THR A 300 -2.04 -18.93 -4.00
C THR A 300 -0.69 -19.39 -4.52
N THR A 301 0.32 -18.52 -4.53
CA THR A 301 1.63 -18.84 -5.09
C THR A 301 2.47 -19.70 -4.15
N ALA A 302 2.63 -19.27 -2.88
CA ALA A 302 3.59 -19.91 -1.99
C ALA A 302 3.12 -21.28 -1.50
N LEU A 303 1.81 -21.50 -1.29
CA LEU A 303 1.30 -22.81 -0.87
C LEU A 303 1.39 -23.85 -2.00
N ALA A 304 1.22 -23.43 -3.26
CA ALA A 304 1.42 -24.30 -4.42
C ALA A 304 2.91 -24.61 -4.68
N HIS A 305 3.84 -23.82 -4.12
CA HIS A 305 5.29 -23.90 -4.38
C HIS A 305 6.11 -23.92 -3.09
N LEU A 306 5.77 -24.84 -2.17
CA LEU A 306 6.52 -25.02 -0.91
C LEU A 306 7.97 -25.52 -1.11
N ASP A 307 8.35 -25.93 -2.31
CA ASP A 307 9.72 -26.17 -2.73
C ASP A 307 10.51 -24.86 -2.98
N ARG A 308 9.82 -23.73 -3.10
CA ARG A 308 10.41 -22.42 -3.40
C ARG A 308 10.37 -21.47 -2.22
N PHE A 309 9.42 -21.57 -1.31
CA PHE A 309 9.20 -20.66 -0.18
C PHE A 309 9.16 -21.40 1.15
N ALA A 310 9.79 -20.84 2.20
CA ALA A 310 9.76 -21.38 3.56
C ALA A 310 9.01 -20.47 4.55
N TYR A 311 8.76 -19.21 4.21
CA TYR A 311 8.09 -18.22 5.05
C TYR A 311 6.96 -17.58 4.25
N ILE A 312 5.77 -17.55 4.83
CA ILE A 312 4.53 -17.13 4.17
C ILE A 312 3.78 -16.17 5.10
N GLY A 313 3.39 -15.00 4.61
CA GLY A 313 2.63 -14.01 5.38
C GLY A 313 1.46 -13.40 4.61
N GLY A 314 0.30 -13.29 5.25
CA GLY A 314 -0.86 -12.58 4.74
C GLY A 314 -1.34 -11.53 5.73
N PHE A 315 -1.49 -10.27 5.27
CA PHE A 315 -1.98 -9.16 6.07
C PHE A 315 -3.33 -8.72 5.52
N SER A 316 -4.41 -8.90 6.28
CA SER A 316 -5.80 -8.69 5.81
C SER A 316 -6.14 -9.44 4.51
N GLY A 317 -5.45 -10.54 4.25
CA GLY A 317 -5.59 -11.35 3.05
C GLY A 317 -5.12 -12.76 3.33
N SER A 318 -6.06 -13.65 3.69
CA SER A 318 -5.83 -15.07 3.89
C SER A 318 -6.90 -15.87 3.17
N THR A 319 -6.65 -17.13 2.95
CA THR A 319 -7.55 -18.00 2.18
C THR A 319 -8.79 -18.44 2.96
N GLY A 320 -8.82 -18.22 4.29
CA GLY A 320 -9.86 -18.74 5.18
C GLY A 320 -11.10 -17.84 5.39
N GLY A 321 -11.21 -16.72 4.69
CA GLY A 321 -12.18 -15.66 5.05
C GLY A 321 -13.58 -15.77 4.45
N ARG A 322 -13.86 -16.69 3.52
CA ARG A 322 -15.18 -16.78 2.84
C ARG A 322 -15.59 -18.21 2.59
N GLY A 323 -16.61 -18.66 3.34
CA GLY A 323 -17.30 -19.93 3.10
C GLY A 323 -16.70 -21.14 3.84
N ASP A 324 -17.19 -22.32 3.49
CA ASP A 324 -16.74 -23.60 4.04
C ASP A 324 -15.35 -23.94 3.49
N PHE A 325 -14.33 -23.48 4.21
CA PHE A 325 -12.94 -23.79 3.90
C PHE A 325 -12.57 -25.13 4.51
N ASP A 326 -12.43 -26.16 3.67
CA ASP A 326 -11.95 -27.46 4.08
C ASP A 326 -10.42 -27.56 3.96
N LEU A 327 -9.74 -27.67 5.09
CA LEU A 327 -8.28 -27.81 5.17
C LEU A 327 -7.74 -29.04 4.42
N LYS A 328 -8.55 -30.08 4.26
CA LYS A 328 -8.10 -31.33 3.60
C LYS A 328 -8.00 -31.21 2.09
N THR A 329 -8.80 -30.34 1.51
CA THR A 329 -8.89 -30.18 0.05
C THR A 329 -8.38 -28.82 -0.44
N ALA A 330 -8.34 -27.81 0.42
CA ALA A 330 -7.88 -26.47 0.06
C ALA A 330 -6.41 -26.48 -0.38
N HIS A 331 -6.10 -25.65 -1.39
CA HIS A 331 -4.76 -25.55 -1.98
C HIS A 331 -4.15 -26.92 -2.30
N ASP A 332 -4.91 -27.75 -3.02
CA ASP A 332 -4.52 -29.10 -3.43
C ASP A 332 -4.14 -29.99 -2.24
N GLY A 333 -4.78 -29.77 -1.09
CA GLY A 333 -4.59 -30.57 0.12
C GLY A 333 -3.29 -30.30 0.87
N VAL A 334 -2.67 -29.14 0.67
CA VAL A 334 -1.38 -28.78 1.30
C VAL A 334 -1.42 -28.85 2.83
N PHE A 335 -2.59 -28.67 3.46
CA PHE A 335 -2.80 -28.73 4.90
C PHE A 335 -3.25 -30.10 5.41
N ALA A 336 -3.46 -31.09 4.52
CA ALA A 336 -3.96 -32.40 4.91
C ALA A 336 -2.97 -33.20 5.78
N ASP A 337 -1.66 -32.97 5.62
CA ASP A 337 -0.59 -33.53 6.45
C ASP A 337 0.15 -32.39 7.18
N ALA A 338 -0.26 -32.16 8.43
CA ALA A 338 0.33 -31.10 9.27
C ALA A 338 1.83 -31.30 9.52
N ALA A 339 2.31 -32.53 9.68
CA ALA A 339 3.72 -32.79 9.93
C ALA A 339 4.57 -32.47 8.69
N ALA A 340 4.11 -32.87 7.50
CA ALA A 340 4.76 -32.54 6.25
C ALA A 340 4.75 -31.02 5.98
N PHE A 341 3.64 -30.34 6.27
CA PHE A 341 3.52 -28.90 6.15
C PHE A 341 4.50 -28.17 7.08
N ASN A 342 4.47 -28.47 8.38
CA ASN A 342 5.33 -27.83 9.39
C ASN A 342 6.83 -28.07 9.15
N LYS A 343 7.19 -29.20 8.53
CA LYS A 343 8.57 -29.46 8.12
C LYS A 343 9.02 -28.49 7.00
N LYS A 344 8.10 -28.11 6.12
CA LYS A 344 8.40 -27.22 4.97
C LYS A 344 8.23 -25.74 5.31
N VAL A 345 7.18 -25.35 6.03
CA VAL A 345 6.87 -23.94 6.33
C VAL A 345 7.42 -23.59 7.71
N LYS A 346 8.37 -22.65 7.73
CA LYS A 346 9.01 -22.16 8.96
C LYS A 346 8.14 -21.14 9.69
N VAL A 347 7.46 -20.28 8.91
CA VAL A 347 6.53 -19.27 9.41
C VAL A 347 5.33 -19.22 8.48
N LEU A 348 4.14 -19.38 9.02
CA LEU A 348 2.86 -19.03 8.42
C LEU A 348 2.25 -17.93 9.27
N PHE A 349 2.24 -16.69 8.77
CA PHE A 349 1.78 -15.51 9.50
C PHE A 349 0.45 -15.01 8.96
N LEU A 350 -0.48 -14.70 9.87
CA LEU A 350 -1.84 -14.26 9.61
C LEU A 350 -2.10 -12.95 10.37
N GLY A 351 -1.99 -11.80 9.70
CA GLY A 351 -2.26 -10.48 10.26
C GLY A 351 -3.63 -9.97 9.86
N ILE A 352 -4.30 -9.24 10.76
CA ILE A 352 -5.62 -8.64 10.53
C ILE A 352 -5.81 -7.40 11.42
N GLY A 353 -6.65 -6.45 11.02
CA GLY A 353 -7.16 -5.41 11.89
C GLY A 353 -8.34 -5.90 12.72
N SER A 354 -8.47 -5.45 13.98
CA SER A 354 -9.56 -5.89 14.87
C SER A 354 -10.95 -5.55 14.31
N GLU A 355 -11.04 -4.47 13.53
CA GLU A 355 -12.28 -3.99 12.91
C GLU A 355 -12.65 -4.71 11.58
N GLU A 356 -11.82 -5.65 11.13
CA GLU A 356 -12.08 -6.42 9.88
C GLU A 356 -12.92 -7.69 10.11
N GLY A 357 -13.21 -8.00 11.37
CA GLY A 357 -14.01 -9.16 11.76
C GLY A 357 -13.19 -10.45 11.97
N PRO A 358 -13.85 -11.53 12.42
CA PRO A 358 -13.18 -12.69 13.01
C PRO A 358 -12.62 -13.71 12.00
N GLY A 359 -12.80 -13.50 10.70
CA GLY A 359 -12.50 -14.54 9.69
C GLY A 359 -11.07 -15.08 9.73
N THR A 360 -10.07 -14.20 9.81
CA THR A 360 -8.65 -14.60 9.88
C THR A 360 -8.31 -15.29 11.20
N LYS A 361 -8.89 -14.85 12.32
CA LYS A 361 -8.74 -15.50 13.63
C LYS A 361 -9.31 -16.91 13.60
N THR A 362 -10.54 -17.06 13.13
CA THR A 362 -11.18 -18.37 12.98
C THR A 362 -10.38 -19.32 12.09
N PHE A 363 -9.78 -18.79 11.02
CA PHE A 363 -8.89 -19.58 10.16
C PHE A 363 -7.63 -20.02 10.89
N SER A 364 -6.97 -19.14 11.64
CA SER A 364 -5.81 -19.45 12.48
C SER A 364 -6.13 -20.54 13.50
N GLU A 365 -7.29 -20.45 14.17
CA GLU A 365 -7.76 -21.43 15.14
C GLU A 365 -7.99 -22.81 14.49
N LYS A 366 -8.61 -22.87 13.30
CA LYS A 366 -8.77 -24.10 12.53
C LYS A 366 -7.43 -24.73 12.14
N LEU A 367 -6.46 -23.92 11.70
CA LEU A 367 -5.10 -24.40 11.41
C LEU A 367 -4.44 -24.99 12.65
N THR A 368 -4.52 -24.30 13.79
CA THR A 368 -3.95 -24.76 15.05
C THR A 368 -4.59 -26.08 15.52
N GLN A 369 -5.92 -26.20 15.42
CA GLN A 369 -6.65 -27.45 15.74
C GLN A 369 -6.24 -28.61 14.82
N ALA A 370 -5.89 -28.31 13.57
CA ALA A 370 -5.36 -29.30 12.62
C ALA A 370 -3.88 -29.62 12.82
N GLY A 371 -3.21 -29.02 13.82
CA GLY A 371 -1.78 -29.21 14.10
C GLY A 371 -0.84 -28.40 13.18
N ILE A 372 -1.36 -27.45 12.42
CA ILE A 372 -0.57 -26.54 11.56
C ILE A 372 -0.02 -25.39 12.41
N HIS A 373 1.30 -25.24 12.43
CA HIS A 373 1.96 -24.11 13.09
C HIS A 373 1.68 -22.83 12.33
N ASN A 374 1.12 -21.85 13.01
CA ASN A 374 0.88 -20.51 12.47
C ASN A 374 1.04 -19.44 13.56
N VAL A 375 1.25 -18.21 13.13
CA VAL A 375 1.32 -17.02 13.99
C VAL A 375 0.16 -16.13 13.63
N PHE A 376 -0.73 -15.87 14.57
CA PHE A 376 -1.83 -14.92 14.43
C PHE A 376 -1.46 -13.58 15.08
N PHE A 377 -1.72 -12.48 14.38
CA PHE A 377 -1.55 -11.13 14.88
C PHE A 377 -2.80 -10.30 14.58
N GLU A 378 -3.31 -9.60 15.60
CA GLU A 378 -4.44 -8.69 15.49
C GLU A 378 -3.97 -7.26 15.81
N SER A 379 -4.07 -6.35 14.85
CA SER A 379 -3.81 -4.93 15.04
C SER A 379 -5.03 -4.28 15.69
N ALA A 380 -4.91 -3.92 16.96
CA ALA A 380 -6.00 -3.35 17.74
C ALA A 380 -6.45 -1.98 17.20
N GLY A 381 -7.76 -1.74 17.13
CA GLY A 381 -8.38 -0.47 16.75
C GLY A 381 -8.22 -0.10 15.26
N THR A 382 -7.76 -1.01 14.42
CA THR A 382 -7.53 -0.75 13.00
C THR A 382 -8.37 -1.64 12.09
N ALA A 383 -8.64 -1.17 10.89
CA ALA A 383 -9.42 -1.85 9.86
C ALA A 383 -8.53 -2.26 8.66
N HIS A 384 -9.13 -2.34 7.47
CA HIS A 384 -8.44 -2.68 6.21
C HIS A 384 -7.62 -1.49 5.67
N GLU A 385 -6.50 -1.19 6.30
CA GLU A 385 -5.75 0.06 6.10
C GLU A 385 -4.24 -0.09 6.34
N TRP A 386 -3.47 0.93 5.92
CA TRP A 386 -2.01 0.90 5.99
C TRP A 386 -1.44 0.73 7.40
N LEU A 387 -2.09 1.26 8.45
CA LEU A 387 -1.61 1.08 9.81
C LEU A 387 -1.65 -0.39 10.24
N THR A 388 -2.73 -1.12 9.89
CA THR A 388 -2.82 -2.58 10.08
C THR A 388 -1.65 -3.31 9.42
N TRP A 389 -1.33 -2.94 8.19
CA TRP A 389 -0.29 -3.63 7.41
C TRP A 389 1.12 -3.26 7.84
N ARG A 390 1.38 -2.00 8.22
CA ARG A 390 2.64 -1.57 8.85
C ARG A 390 2.90 -2.33 10.15
N ARG A 391 1.89 -2.43 11.03
CA ARG A 391 1.98 -3.19 12.29
C ARG A 391 2.16 -4.67 12.05
N SER A 392 1.41 -5.27 11.10
CA SER A 392 1.58 -6.67 10.71
C SER A 392 2.99 -6.95 10.17
N PHE A 393 3.54 -6.05 9.36
CA PHE A 393 4.91 -6.19 8.84
C PHE A 393 5.94 -6.07 9.96
N ARG A 394 5.78 -5.15 10.91
CA ARG A 394 6.64 -5.00 12.09
C ARG A 394 6.73 -6.29 12.90
N GLU A 395 5.62 -7.01 13.04
CA GLU A 395 5.57 -8.29 13.78
C GLU A 395 6.07 -9.48 12.94
N PHE A 396 5.89 -9.43 11.64
CA PHE A 396 6.29 -10.51 10.72
C PHE A 396 7.79 -10.53 10.44
N ALA A 397 8.38 -9.38 10.12
CA ALA A 397 9.80 -9.29 9.70
C ALA A 397 10.79 -9.89 10.72
N PRO A 398 10.61 -9.74 12.05
CA PRO A 398 11.44 -10.38 13.07
C PRO A 398 11.41 -11.90 13.07
N LEU A 399 10.42 -12.54 12.48
CA LEU A 399 10.29 -14.00 12.43
C LEU A 399 11.05 -14.63 11.27
N LEU A 400 11.47 -13.81 10.31
CA LEU A 400 12.05 -14.29 9.06
C LEU A 400 13.52 -14.68 9.20
N PHE A 401 13.88 -15.78 8.56
CA PHE A 401 15.29 -16.22 8.32
C PHE A 401 16.12 -16.41 9.59
N ARG A 402 15.50 -16.77 10.70
CA ARG A 402 16.15 -17.11 11.97
C ARG A 402 16.81 -18.49 11.93
#